data_4d62db74f8bde3543e779b8c283069de
#
_entry.id   4d62db74f8bde3543e779b8c283069de
#
_cell.length_a   1.000
_cell.length_b   1.000
_cell.length_c   1.000
_cell.angle_alpha   90.00
_cell.angle_beta   90.00
_cell.angle_gamma   90.00
#
_symmetry.space_group_name_H-M   'P 1'
#
loop_
_entity.id
_entity.type
_entity.pdbx_description
1 polymer ?
#
loop_
_entity_poly.entity_id
_entity_poly.type
_entity_poly.pdbx_seq_one_letter_code
_entity_poly.pdbx_strand_id
1 'polypeptide(L)'
;MRVLIACEFTGKIRDAFAATGHEAWSCDLLPTETPGNHYQGDVRDILYTEKWDLLIAHPPCTYLSRAANQVWNAPGRAEKRQEAFEFFMMFVNAPIAKICIENPVGYANTEYRKPDQIIHPYYFGERHLKKTCLWLSGLPKLWYWPVDDLFGKRTMTDYPEPIYIDKTPRKKKRYFTDAGHGGHERSRSFDGIAQAMAQQWGSLAFQHCVNSDVGDSATPRDFIYPVAGSSAQALSTPAPRGLR
;
A
#
# COMPACT_ATOMS: atom_id res chain seq x y z
N MET A 1 -4.18 -14.01 17.18
CA MET A 1 -3.95 -12.59 17.51
C MET A 1 -5.26 -11.84 17.44
N ARG A 2 -5.39 -10.78 18.23
CA ARG A 2 -6.44 -9.76 18.07
C ARG A 2 -5.96 -8.66 17.13
N VAL A 3 -6.65 -8.47 16.03
CA VAL A 3 -6.22 -7.58 14.94
C VAL A 3 -7.26 -6.47 14.76
N LEU A 4 -6.84 -5.22 14.82
CA LEU A 4 -7.68 -4.07 14.51
C LEU A 4 -7.35 -3.54 13.11
N ILE A 5 -8.37 -3.44 12.27
CA ILE A 5 -8.29 -2.78 10.96
C ILE A 5 -9.07 -1.46 11.10
N ALA A 6 -8.33 -0.36 11.25
CA ALA A 6 -8.87 0.97 11.49
C ALA A 6 -9.15 1.72 10.19
N CYS A 7 -10.28 2.43 10.14
CA CYS A 7 -10.76 3.17 8.97
C CYS A 7 -10.96 2.26 7.75
N GLU A 8 -11.59 1.09 7.98
CA GLU A 8 -11.89 0.10 6.96
C GLU A 8 -13.34 -0.35 7.06
N PHE A 9 -14.16 0.02 6.08
CA PHE A 9 -15.58 -0.36 5.99
C PHE A 9 -15.83 -1.58 5.10
N THR A 10 -14.88 -1.93 4.21
CA THR A 10 -15.09 -3.02 3.23
C THR A 10 -15.11 -4.40 3.88
N GLY A 11 -14.46 -4.56 5.02
CA GLY A 11 -14.29 -5.84 5.70
C GLY A 11 -13.24 -6.78 5.08
N LYS A 12 -12.64 -6.42 3.95
CA LYS A 12 -11.75 -7.30 3.18
C LYS A 12 -10.51 -7.74 3.96
N ILE A 13 -9.83 -6.81 4.62
CA ILE A 13 -8.62 -7.12 5.39
C ILE A 13 -9.03 -7.88 6.65
N ARG A 14 -10.09 -7.44 7.35
CA ARG A 14 -10.66 -8.16 8.49
C ARG A 14 -10.95 -9.62 8.14
N ASP A 15 -11.69 -9.84 7.04
CA ASP A 15 -12.11 -11.19 6.62
C ASP A 15 -10.92 -12.06 6.23
N ALA A 16 -9.88 -11.48 5.59
CA ALA A 16 -8.64 -12.21 5.29
C ALA A 16 -7.93 -12.69 6.56
N PHE A 17 -7.83 -11.84 7.60
CA PHE A 17 -7.28 -12.26 8.89
C PHE A 17 -8.17 -13.26 9.62
N ALA A 18 -9.48 -13.08 9.59
CA ALA A 18 -10.43 -14.04 10.18
C ALA A 18 -10.32 -15.43 9.52
N ALA A 19 -10.17 -15.48 8.20
CA ALA A 19 -9.98 -16.73 7.45
C ALA A 19 -8.67 -17.46 7.82
N THR A 20 -7.69 -16.75 8.35
CA THR A 20 -6.43 -17.35 8.89
C THR A 20 -6.47 -17.65 10.40
N GLY A 21 -7.65 -17.59 11.02
CA GLY A 21 -7.88 -17.98 12.40
C GLY A 21 -7.58 -16.87 13.43
N HIS A 22 -7.60 -15.61 13.03
CA HIS A 22 -7.40 -14.49 13.94
C HIS A 22 -8.74 -13.86 14.37
N GLU A 23 -8.77 -13.29 15.58
CA GLU A 23 -9.85 -12.43 16.02
C GLU A 23 -9.65 -11.04 15.40
N ALA A 24 -10.23 -10.83 14.22
CA ALA A 24 -10.07 -9.59 13.47
C ALA A 24 -11.32 -8.72 13.57
N TRP A 25 -11.11 -7.43 13.79
CA TRP A 25 -12.13 -6.39 13.89
C TRP A 25 -11.84 -5.28 12.90
N SER A 26 -12.83 -4.85 12.14
CA SER A 26 -12.76 -3.59 11.40
C SER A 26 -13.44 -2.46 12.17
N CYS A 27 -13.03 -1.23 11.93
CA CYS A 27 -13.65 -0.04 12.50
C CYS A 27 -13.72 1.05 11.44
N ASP A 28 -14.90 1.65 11.28
CA ASP A 28 -15.13 2.81 10.41
C ASP A 28 -16.37 3.57 10.88
N LEU A 29 -16.52 4.84 10.48
CA LEU A 29 -17.74 5.61 10.67
C LEU A 29 -18.87 5.08 9.79
N LEU A 30 -18.53 4.44 8.67
CA LEU A 30 -19.46 3.79 7.76
C LEU A 30 -19.80 2.37 8.24
N PRO A 31 -20.99 1.85 7.91
CA PRO A 31 -21.31 0.45 8.14
C PRO A 31 -20.42 -0.45 7.27
N THR A 32 -20.14 -1.65 7.75
CA THR A 32 -19.38 -2.63 6.97
C THR A 32 -20.17 -3.16 5.77
N GLU A 33 -19.45 -3.43 4.66
CA GLU A 33 -20.04 -4.04 3.47
C GLU A 33 -20.24 -5.56 3.59
N THR A 34 -19.46 -6.22 4.46
CA THR A 34 -19.54 -7.67 4.65
C THR A 34 -19.82 -7.99 6.13
N PRO A 35 -20.62 -9.02 6.44
CA PRO A 35 -20.84 -9.46 7.82
C PRO A 35 -19.54 -9.83 8.52
N GLY A 36 -19.40 -9.48 9.79
CA GLY A 36 -18.21 -9.81 10.60
C GLY A 36 -18.06 -8.84 11.78
N ASN A 37 -16.99 -9.01 12.56
CA ASN A 37 -16.71 -8.13 13.69
C ASN A 37 -16.39 -6.72 13.19
N HIS A 38 -17.31 -5.79 13.41
CA HIS A 38 -17.17 -4.42 12.97
C HIS A 38 -17.66 -3.46 14.06
N TYR A 39 -16.85 -2.48 14.37
CA TYR A 39 -17.23 -1.36 15.21
C TYR A 39 -17.58 -0.15 14.32
N GLN A 40 -18.85 0.17 14.22
CA GLN A 40 -19.28 1.37 13.51
C GLN A 40 -19.21 2.56 14.45
N GLY A 41 -18.14 3.34 14.36
CA GLY A 41 -17.89 4.48 15.23
C GLY A 41 -16.50 5.06 15.08
N ASP A 42 -16.13 5.95 16.00
CA ASP A 42 -14.80 6.53 16.03
C ASP A 42 -13.79 5.48 16.54
N VAL A 43 -12.70 5.31 15.82
CA VAL A 43 -11.65 4.37 16.18
C VAL A 43 -11.02 4.66 17.55
N ARG A 44 -11.06 5.92 18.00
CA ARG A 44 -10.57 6.34 19.31
C ARG A 44 -11.26 5.62 20.46
N ASP A 45 -12.52 5.20 20.25
CA ASP A 45 -13.32 4.51 21.26
C ASP A 45 -12.78 3.12 21.58
N ILE A 46 -12.11 2.46 20.62
CA ILE A 46 -11.64 1.08 20.77
C ILE A 46 -10.10 0.95 20.67
N LEU A 47 -9.39 1.93 20.12
CA LEU A 47 -7.95 1.86 19.91
C LEU A 47 -7.18 1.71 21.23
N TYR A 48 -7.63 2.39 22.29
CA TYR A 48 -6.94 2.44 23.59
C TYR A 48 -7.66 1.68 24.70
N THR A 49 -8.92 1.32 24.48
CA THR A 49 -9.75 0.60 25.49
C THR A 49 -9.62 -0.91 25.40
N GLU A 50 -9.18 -1.40 24.24
CA GLU A 50 -9.00 -2.81 23.96
C GLU A 50 -7.50 -3.17 23.78
N LYS A 51 -7.16 -4.43 23.97
CA LYS A 51 -5.80 -4.92 23.69
C LYS A 51 -5.73 -5.47 22.28
N TRP A 52 -4.86 -4.91 21.47
CA TRP A 52 -4.60 -5.33 20.11
C TRP A 52 -3.17 -5.81 19.92
N ASP A 53 -2.99 -6.93 19.22
CA ASP A 53 -1.68 -7.47 18.86
C ASP A 53 -1.12 -6.85 17.58
N LEU A 54 -2.03 -6.46 16.67
CA LEU A 54 -1.71 -5.87 15.37
C LEU A 54 -2.73 -4.78 15.03
N LEU A 55 -2.24 -3.64 14.56
CA LEU A 55 -3.02 -2.55 13.99
C LEU A 55 -2.69 -2.40 12.51
N ILE A 56 -3.71 -2.37 11.67
CA ILE A 56 -3.63 -1.94 10.27
C ILE A 56 -4.56 -0.75 10.11
N ALA A 57 -4.03 0.43 9.78
CA ALA A 57 -4.80 1.66 9.74
C ALA A 57 -4.79 2.28 8.33
N HIS A 58 -5.96 2.76 7.89
CA HIS A 58 -6.19 3.44 6.62
C HIS A 58 -6.72 4.86 6.86
N PRO A 59 -5.94 5.76 7.52
CA PRO A 59 -6.44 7.09 7.83
C PRO A 59 -6.83 7.86 6.56
N PRO A 60 -7.91 8.69 6.62
CA PRO A 60 -8.40 9.45 5.49
C PRO A 60 -7.30 10.25 4.80
N CYS A 61 -7.13 10.05 3.50
CA CYS A 61 -6.05 10.66 2.72
C CYS A 61 -6.44 11.97 2.01
N THR A 62 -7.67 12.46 2.15
CA THR A 62 -8.22 13.61 1.41
C THR A 62 -7.36 14.86 1.53
N TYR A 63 -6.81 15.11 2.70
CA TYR A 63 -5.97 16.27 2.97
C TYR A 63 -4.46 15.95 2.95
N LEU A 64 -4.09 14.68 2.96
CA LEU A 64 -2.69 14.21 3.00
C LEU A 64 -2.13 13.87 1.62
N SER A 65 -2.98 13.48 0.65
CA SER A 65 -2.56 12.98 -0.65
C SER A 65 -2.08 14.09 -1.59
N ARG A 66 -1.02 13.82 -2.35
CA ARG A 66 -0.58 14.66 -3.49
C ARG A 66 -1.61 14.77 -4.62
N ALA A 67 -2.57 13.88 -4.70
CA ALA A 67 -3.65 13.97 -5.70
C ALA A 67 -4.47 15.27 -5.55
N ALA A 68 -4.44 15.89 -4.37
CA ALA A 68 -5.12 17.15 -4.07
C ALA A 68 -4.27 18.41 -4.30
N ASN A 69 -3.14 18.32 -4.99
CA ASN A 69 -2.21 19.45 -5.17
C ASN A 69 -2.85 20.70 -5.81
N GLN A 70 -3.85 20.54 -6.67
CA GLN A 70 -4.55 21.68 -7.29
C GLN A 70 -5.25 22.59 -6.27
N VAL A 71 -5.65 22.04 -5.13
CA VAL A 71 -6.34 22.76 -4.06
C VAL A 71 -5.50 22.82 -2.77
N TRP A 72 -4.21 22.58 -2.88
CA TRP A 72 -3.31 22.46 -1.72
C TRP A 72 -3.31 23.67 -0.81
N ASN A 73 -3.35 24.87 -1.40
CA ASN A 73 -3.32 26.15 -0.71
C ASN A 73 -4.71 26.83 -0.63
N ALA A 74 -5.80 26.10 -0.86
CA ALA A 74 -7.14 26.65 -0.69
C ALA A 74 -7.39 27.04 0.77
N PRO A 75 -8.17 28.11 1.03
CA PRO A 75 -8.47 28.57 2.38
C PRO A 75 -8.97 27.45 3.30
N GLY A 76 -8.52 27.41 4.54
CA GLY A 76 -8.88 26.41 5.56
C GLY A 76 -8.33 25.01 5.30
N ARG A 77 -7.52 24.82 4.24
CA ARG A 77 -7.01 23.49 3.89
C ARG A 77 -5.75 23.11 4.65
N ALA A 78 -4.98 24.10 5.09
CA ALA A 78 -3.79 23.87 5.92
C ALA A 78 -4.17 23.32 7.28
N GLU A 79 -5.18 23.90 7.91
CA GLU A 79 -5.73 23.48 9.20
C GLU A 79 -6.26 22.04 9.13
N LYS A 80 -7.11 21.76 8.13
CA LYS A 80 -7.64 20.39 7.90
C LYS A 80 -6.55 19.36 7.59
N ARG A 81 -5.46 19.79 6.95
CA ARG A 81 -4.29 18.92 6.71
C ARG A 81 -3.56 18.61 8.00
N GLN A 82 -3.42 19.62 8.87
CA GLN A 82 -2.82 19.43 10.17
C GLN A 82 -3.65 18.46 11.03
N GLU A 83 -4.96 18.65 11.11
CA GLU A 83 -5.88 17.72 11.79
C GLU A 83 -5.78 16.29 11.24
N ALA A 84 -5.75 16.13 9.91
CA ALA A 84 -5.59 14.84 9.27
C ALA A 84 -4.23 14.20 9.57
N PHE A 85 -3.18 15.01 9.68
CA PHE A 85 -1.85 14.53 10.04
C PHE A 85 -1.76 14.13 11.52
N GLU A 86 -2.39 14.87 12.41
CA GLU A 86 -2.50 14.50 13.82
C GLU A 86 -3.25 13.18 14.00
N PHE A 87 -4.31 12.97 13.21
CA PHE A 87 -5.01 11.70 13.20
C PHE A 87 -4.14 10.55 12.65
N PHE A 88 -3.32 10.80 11.62
CA PHE A 88 -2.32 9.84 11.16
C PHE A 88 -1.30 9.52 12.26
N MET A 89 -0.79 10.54 12.95
CA MET A 89 0.20 10.38 14.02
C MET A 89 -0.36 9.68 15.26
N MET A 90 -1.67 9.73 15.49
CA MET A 90 -2.33 8.95 16.54
C MET A 90 -2.09 7.44 16.35
N PHE A 91 -2.17 6.93 15.12
CA PHE A 91 -1.86 5.53 14.83
C PHE A 91 -0.37 5.20 14.96
N VAL A 92 0.50 6.14 14.57
CA VAL A 92 1.96 5.98 14.76
C VAL A 92 2.31 5.78 16.23
N ASN A 93 1.62 6.51 17.11
CA ASN A 93 1.88 6.52 18.56
C ASN A 93 1.00 5.54 19.35
N ALA A 94 0.21 4.70 18.67
CA ALA A 94 -0.62 3.72 19.36
C ALA A 94 0.26 2.73 20.15
N PRO A 95 -0.14 2.33 21.39
CA PRO A 95 0.64 1.43 22.23
C PRO A 95 0.48 -0.04 21.78
N ILE A 96 0.73 -0.30 20.50
CA ILE A 96 0.59 -1.60 19.85
C ILE A 96 1.93 -1.96 19.23
N ALA A 97 2.40 -3.19 19.48
CA ALA A 97 3.73 -3.62 19.06
C ALA A 97 3.89 -3.74 17.53
N LYS A 98 2.81 -4.10 16.83
CA LYS A 98 2.82 -4.31 15.38
C LYS A 98 1.84 -3.35 14.73
N ILE A 99 2.35 -2.43 13.91
CA ILE A 99 1.54 -1.40 13.26
C ILE A 99 1.89 -1.31 11.78
N CYS A 100 0.86 -1.28 10.93
CA CYS A 100 0.94 -0.87 9.54
C CYS A 100 0.00 0.31 9.32
N ILE A 101 0.52 1.43 8.81
CA ILE A 101 -0.31 2.55 8.37
C ILE A 101 -0.22 2.65 6.86
N GLU A 102 -1.36 2.63 6.19
CA GLU A 102 -1.49 2.78 4.75
C GLU A 102 -1.95 4.18 4.39
N ASN A 103 -1.24 4.83 3.47
CA ASN A 103 -1.71 6.07 2.87
C ASN A 103 -1.05 6.26 1.48
N PRO A 104 -1.63 7.04 0.56
CA PRO A 104 -0.97 7.36 -0.71
C PRO A 104 0.24 8.27 -0.49
N VAL A 105 1.06 8.42 -1.53
CA VAL A 105 2.17 9.38 -1.53
C VAL A 105 1.63 10.79 -1.25
N GLY A 106 2.15 11.44 -0.22
CA GLY A 106 1.65 12.74 0.19
C GLY A 106 2.41 13.38 1.37
N TYR A 107 1.67 14.10 2.20
CA TYR A 107 2.18 14.90 3.29
C TYR A 107 2.97 14.09 4.33
N ALA A 108 2.48 12.91 4.71
CA ALA A 108 3.16 12.05 5.68
C ALA A 108 4.56 11.59 5.23
N ASN A 109 4.84 11.55 3.90
CA ASN A 109 6.16 11.20 3.39
C ASN A 109 7.25 12.25 3.72
N THR A 110 6.85 13.49 3.92
CA THR A 110 7.75 14.63 4.21
C THR A 110 7.72 15.01 5.68
N GLU A 111 6.56 15.08 6.29
CA GLU A 111 6.39 15.59 7.65
C GLU A 111 6.66 14.54 8.74
N TYR A 112 6.47 13.26 8.44
CA TYR A 112 6.80 12.19 9.36
C TYR A 112 8.12 11.52 8.95
N ARG A 113 8.05 10.62 7.99
CA ARG A 113 9.23 9.94 7.41
C ARG A 113 8.89 9.27 6.08
N LYS A 114 9.90 8.84 5.33
CA LYS A 114 9.68 7.99 4.17
C LYS A 114 8.98 6.70 4.60
N PRO A 115 8.06 6.16 3.77
CA PRO A 115 7.45 4.86 4.04
C PRO A 115 8.49 3.75 3.99
N ASP A 116 8.28 2.69 4.76
CA ASP A 116 9.14 1.51 4.75
C ASP A 116 9.03 0.73 3.45
N GLN A 117 7.82 0.76 2.85
CA GLN A 117 7.55 0.10 1.58
C GLN A 117 6.53 0.89 0.75
N ILE A 118 6.66 0.81 -0.57
CA ILE A 118 5.66 1.27 -1.52
C ILE A 118 5.23 0.08 -2.36
N ILE A 119 3.94 -0.19 -2.38
CA ILE A 119 3.35 -1.31 -3.09
C ILE A 119 2.32 -0.86 -4.12
N HIS A 120 1.96 -1.77 -5.01
CA HIS A 120 0.85 -1.65 -5.94
C HIS A 120 0.00 -2.92 -5.92
N PRO A 121 -1.32 -2.84 -6.15
CA PRO A 121 -2.19 -4.02 -6.15
C PRO A 121 -1.75 -5.10 -7.16
N TYR A 122 -1.14 -4.71 -8.30
CA TYR A 122 -0.68 -5.71 -9.29
C TYR A 122 0.49 -6.56 -8.79
N TYR A 123 1.20 -6.17 -7.72
CA TYR A 123 2.19 -7.03 -7.07
C TYR A 123 1.55 -8.25 -6.40
N PHE A 124 0.24 -8.15 -6.10
CA PHE A 124 -0.53 -9.13 -5.34
C PHE A 124 -1.71 -9.69 -6.15
N GLY A 125 -1.58 -9.75 -7.46
CA GLY A 125 -2.54 -10.45 -8.32
C GLY A 125 -3.67 -9.60 -8.90
N GLU A 126 -3.76 -8.31 -8.58
CA GLU A 126 -4.83 -7.43 -9.09
C GLU A 126 -4.33 -6.46 -10.15
N ARG A 127 -5.01 -6.36 -11.29
CA ARG A 127 -4.60 -5.51 -12.42
C ARG A 127 -4.87 -4.01 -12.17
N HIS A 128 -4.42 -3.52 -11.00
CA HIS A 128 -4.59 -2.12 -10.62
C HIS A 128 -3.26 -1.44 -10.31
N LEU A 129 -3.12 -0.19 -10.76
CA LEU A 129 -1.99 0.67 -10.47
C LEU A 129 -2.42 1.73 -9.45
N LYS A 130 -2.15 1.47 -8.18
CA LYS A 130 -2.37 2.42 -7.08
C LYS A 130 -1.12 2.43 -6.21
N LYS A 131 -0.38 3.55 -6.23
CA LYS A 131 0.82 3.68 -5.40
C LYS A 131 0.42 3.85 -3.94
N THR A 132 0.70 2.85 -3.15
CA THR A 132 0.31 2.73 -1.75
C THR A 132 1.56 2.69 -0.88
N CYS A 133 1.68 3.63 0.05
CA CYS A 133 2.77 3.71 1.02
C CYS A 133 2.40 2.96 2.29
N LEU A 134 3.33 2.18 2.82
CA LEU A 134 3.20 1.48 4.10
C LEU A 134 4.26 2.00 5.06
N TRP A 135 3.83 2.47 6.24
CA TRP A 135 4.69 2.75 7.38
C TRP A 135 4.52 1.63 8.37
N LEU A 136 5.62 0.93 8.67
CA LEU A 136 5.63 -0.31 9.44
C LEU A 136 6.36 -0.09 10.78
N SER A 137 5.81 -0.66 11.84
CA SER A 137 6.44 -0.81 13.14
C SER A 137 6.27 -2.26 13.59
N GLY A 138 7.35 -2.94 13.97
CA GLY A 138 7.31 -4.35 14.38
C GLY A 138 6.81 -5.34 13.33
N LEU A 139 6.79 -4.96 12.06
CA LEU A 139 6.33 -5.76 10.93
C LEU A 139 7.39 -5.79 9.82
N PRO A 140 7.59 -6.95 9.16
CA PRO A 140 8.42 -7.02 7.98
C PRO A 140 7.69 -6.43 6.76
N LYS A 141 8.46 -6.07 5.72
CA LYS A 141 7.91 -5.71 4.41
C LYS A 141 7.15 -6.88 3.80
N LEU A 142 6.09 -6.59 3.04
CA LEU A 142 5.35 -7.61 2.31
C LEU A 142 6.18 -8.14 1.14
N TRP A 143 6.26 -9.46 1.05
CA TRP A 143 6.91 -10.16 -0.05
C TRP A 143 5.94 -10.35 -1.22
N TYR A 144 6.48 -10.29 -2.43
CA TYR A 144 5.78 -10.62 -3.67
C TYR A 144 6.76 -11.17 -4.71
N TRP A 145 6.28 -12.04 -5.58
CA TRP A 145 7.11 -12.73 -6.58
C TRP A 145 6.74 -12.28 -7.99
N PRO A 146 7.69 -11.72 -8.76
CA PRO A 146 7.46 -11.29 -10.14
C PRO A 146 7.38 -12.47 -11.12
N VAL A 147 8.00 -13.60 -10.79
CA VAL A 147 8.03 -14.81 -11.60
C VAL A 147 7.84 -16.05 -10.72
N ASP A 148 7.46 -17.18 -11.32
CA ASP A 148 7.53 -18.46 -10.63
C ASP A 148 8.99 -18.86 -10.44
N ASP A 149 9.36 -19.23 -9.23
CA ASP A 149 10.70 -19.69 -8.89
C ASP A 149 10.65 -20.90 -7.94
N LEU A 150 11.82 -21.41 -7.55
CA LEU A 150 11.95 -22.56 -6.67
C LEU A 150 11.34 -22.31 -5.28
N PHE A 151 11.19 -21.06 -4.86
CA PHE A 151 10.79 -20.66 -3.52
C PHE A 151 9.37 -20.11 -3.45
N GLY A 152 8.73 -19.81 -4.57
CA GLY A 152 7.38 -19.27 -4.58
C GLY A 152 6.75 -19.16 -5.96
N LYS A 153 5.42 -19.15 -5.96
CA LYS A 153 4.65 -18.88 -7.17
C LYS A 153 4.57 -17.39 -7.44
N ARG A 154 4.52 -17.01 -8.71
CA ARG A 154 4.28 -15.63 -9.14
C ARG A 154 3.02 -15.07 -8.46
N THR A 155 3.18 -13.98 -7.72
CA THR A 155 2.05 -13.21 -7.17
C THR A 155 1.70 -12.01 -8.04
N MET A 156 2.69 -11.47 -8.77
CA MET A 156 2.48 -10.30 -9.62
C MET A 156 1.69 -10.65 -10.88
N THR A 157 0.72 -9.81 -11.23
CA THR A 157 0.13 -9.79 -12.58
C THR A 157 1.01 -8.97 -13.53
N ASP A 158 0.65 -8.98 -14.81
CA ASP A 158 1.26 -8.06 -15.77
C ASP A 158 0.96 -6.61 -15.37
N TYR A 159 1.85 -5.70 -15.80
CA TYR A 159 1.67 -4.28 -15.53
C TYR A 159 0.33 -3.81 -16.12
N PRO A 160 -0.52 -3.12 -15.33
CA PRO A 160 -1.85 -2.74 -15.79
C PRO A 160 -1.81 -1.85 -17.02
N GLU A 161 -2.64 -2.16 -18.01
CA GLU A 161 -2.83 -1.31 -19.17
C GLU A 161 -3.63 -0.06 -18.79
N PRO A 162 -3.35 1.09 -19.41
CA PRO A 162 -4.14 2.29 -19.17
C PRO A 162 -5.55 2.13 -19.72
N ILE A 163 -6.56 2.62 -19.00
CA ILE A 163 -7.96 2.61 -19.45
C ILE A 163 -8.12 3.47 -20.69
N TYR A 164 -7.42 4.61 -20.73
CA TYR A 164 -7.33 5.44 -21.92
C TYR A 164 -6.06 6.30 -21.90
N ILE A 165 -5.69 6.77 -23.09
CA ILE A 165 -4.60 7.73 -23.26
C ILE A 165 -5.25 9.06 -23.66
N ASP A 166 -5.01 10.13 -22.91
CA ASP A 166 -5.62 11.41 -23.20
C ASP A 166 -5.13 11.98 -24.56
N LYS A 167 -5.96 12.83 -25.15
CA LYS A 167 -5.69 13.44 -26.48
C LYS A 167 -4.75 14.64 -26.41
N THR A 168 -4.17 14.94 -25.23
CA THR A 168 -3.23 16.04 -25.08
C THR A 168 -1.90 15.73 -25.78
N PRO A 169 -1.09 16.74 -26.14
CA PRO A 169 0.22 16.53 -26.75
C PRO A 169 1.15 15.62 -25.93
N ARG A 170 0.96 15.58 -24.61
CA ARG A 170 1.74 14.74 -23.69
C ARG A 170 1.25 13.30 -23.64
N LYS A 171 0.12 12.93 -24.27
CA LYS A 171 -0.47 11.58 -24.31
C LYS A 171 -0.48 10.92 -22.93
N LYS A 172 -0.97 11.63 -21.91
CA LYS A 172 -0.97 11.14 -20.53
C LYS A 172 -1.81 9.89 -20.40
N LYS A 173 -1.21 8.81 -19.95
CA LYS A 173 -1.90 7.54 -19.67
C LYS A 173 -2.76 7.69 -18.41
N ARG A 174 -4.01 7.22 -18.47
CA ARG A 174 -4.93 7.20 -17.34
C ARG A 174 -5.25 5.76 -16.96
N TYR A 175 -5.11 5.47 -15.68
CA TYR A 175 -5.38 4.17 -15.11
C TYR A 175 -6.70 4.19 -14.33
N PHE A 176 -7.21 3.02 -13.95
CA PHE A 176 -8.49 2.88 -13.24
C PHE A 176 -8.62 3.85 -12.05
N THR A 177 -7.60 3.95 -11.22
CA THR A 177 -7.60 4.85 -10.04
C THR A 177 -7.59 6.34 -10.39
N ASP A 178 -7.30 6.69 -11.64
CA ASP A 178 -7.26 8.08 -12.14
C ASP A 178 -8.56 8.46 -12.87
N ALA A 179 -9.40 7.50 -13.23
CA ALA A 179 -10.51 7.66 -14.16
C ALA A 179 -11.84 7.98 -13.46
N GLY A 180 -11.90 9.07 -12.70
CA GLY A 180 -13.19 9.64 -12.26
C GLY A 180 -14.00 8.85 -11.24
N HIS A 181 -13.45 7.78 -10.66
CA HIS A 181 -14.10 7.05 -9.57
C HIS A 181 -14.18 7.93 -8.33
N GLY A 182 -15.35 7.95 -7.68
CA GLY A 182 -15.58 8.70 -6.45
C GLY A 182 -14.61 8.30 -5.33
N GLY A 183 -14.45 9.18 -4.33
CA GLY A 183 -13.56 8.92 -3.19
C GLY A 183 -13.83 7.60 -2.48
N HIS A 184 -15.10 7.20 -2.40
CA HIS A 184 -15.55 5.95 -1.80
C HIS A 184 -14.96 4.71 -2.53
N GLU A 185 -15.06 4.62 -3.86
CA GLU A 185 -14.46 3.51 -4.62
C GLU A 185 -12.93 3.46 -4.50
N ARG A 186 -12.30 4.62 -4.42
CA ARG A 186 -10.84 4.73 -4.30
C ARG A 186 -10.30 4.37 -2.91
N SER A 187 -11.15 4.39 -1.88
CA SER A 187 -10.79 4.01 -0.51
C SER A 187 -10.91 2.51 -0.23
N ARG A 188 -11.47 1.74 -1.16
CA ARG A 188 -11.63 0.29 -1.00
C ARG A 188 -10.28 -0.42 -0.94
N SER A 189 -10.21 -1.42 -0.05
CA SER A 189 -9.07 -2.32 0.06
C SER A 189 -9.04 -3.33 -1.10
N PHE A 190 -7.86 -3.84 -1.40
CA PHE A 190 -7.62 -4.82 -2.46
C PHE A 190 -7.46 -6.21 -1.85
N ASP A 191 -8.11 -7.22 -2.45
CA ASP A 191 -8.16 -8.58 -1.91
C ASP A 191 -6.77 -9.24 -1.88
N GLY A 192 -5.95 -9.05 -2.92
CA GLY A 192 -4.60 -9.59 -2.97
C GLY A 192 -3.69 -9.00 -1.89
N ILE A 193 -3.81 -7.71 -1.63
CA ILE A 193 -3.07 -7.05 -0.54
C ILE A 193 -3.55 -7.57 0.82
N ALA A 194 -4.88 -7.69 1.01
CA ALA A 194 -5.48 -8.20 2.24
C ALA A 194 -5.01 -9.62 2.55
N GLN A 195 -5.02 -10.50 1.55
CA GLN A 195 -4.52 -11.87 1.68
C GLN A 195 -3.02 -11.91 2.00
N ALA A 196 -2.21 -11.10 1.32
CA ALA A 196 -0.77 -11.03 1.59
C ALA A 196 -0.48 -10.57 3.02
N MET A 197 -1.19 -9.54 3.52
CA MET A 197 -1.08 -9.08 4.91
C MET A 197 -1.45 -10.20 5.90
N ALA A 198 -2.59 -10.87 5.70
CA ALA A 198 -3.05 -11.93 6.58
C ALA A 198 -2.11 -13.14 6.59
N GLN A 199 -1.65 -13.57 5.43
CA GLN A 199 -0.74 -14.71 5.32
C GLN A 199 0.65 -14.44 5.91
N GLN A 200 1.21 -13.25 5.64
CA GLN A 200 2.60 -12.94 6.00
C GLN A 200 2.73 -12.38 7.42
N TRP A 201 1.78 -11.59 7.88
CA TRP A 201 1.82 -11.04 9.24
C TRP A 201 1.02 -11.86 10.25
N GLY A 202 0.08 -12.68 9.77
CA GLY A 202 -0.73 -13.56 10.58
C GLY A 202 -0.05 -14.89 10.94
N SER A 203 0.86 -15.41 10.09
CA SER A 203 1.44 -16.74 10.33
C SER A 203 2.53 -16.71 11.40
N LEU A 204 2.48 -17.67 12.34
CA LEU A 204 3.49 -17.83 13.39
C LEU A 204 4.86 -18.23 12.83
N ALA A 205 4.92 -18.91 11.70
CA ALA A 205 6.15 -19.32 11.03
C ALA A 205 6.99 -18.11 10.57
N PHE A 206 6.35 -17.01 10.19
CA PHE A 206 7.03 -15.79 9.79
C PHE A 206 7.74 -15.09 10.97
N GLN A 207 7.25 -15.29 12.20
CA GLN A 207 7.87 -14.73 13.40
C GLN A 207 9.21 -15.39 13.75
N HIS A 208 9.41 -16.66 13.38
CA HIS A 208 10.66 -17.38 13.64
C HIS A 208 11.75 -17.05 12.62
N CYS A 209 11.42 -16.84 11.35
CA CYS A 209 12.41 -16.45 10.33
C CYS A 209 12.99 -15.06 10.57
N VAL A 210 12.20 -14.13 11.11
CA VAL A 210 12.67 -12.75 11.39
C VAL A 210 13.56 -12.70 12.63
N ASN A 211 13.37 -13.61 13.59
CA ASN A 211 14.17 -13.68 14.82
C ASN A 211 15.47 -14.47 14.66
N SER A 212 15.63 -15.26 13.59
CA SER A 212 16.86 -16.00 13.30
C SER A 212 17.86 -15.24 12.41
N ASP A 213 17.44 -14.14 11.76
CA ASP A 213 18.28 -13.33 10.88
C ASP A 213 18.77 -12.01 11.50
N VAL A 214 18.81 -11.90 12.84
CA VAL A 214 19.57 -10.86 13.53
C VAL A 214 21.02 -11.33 13.68
N GLY A 215 21.62 -11.67 12.55
CA GLY A 215 23.04 -11.79 12.31
C GLY A 215 23.36 -10.88 11.14
N ASP A 216 24.07 -9.81 11.45
CA ASP A 216 24.64 -8.77 10.61
C ASP A 216 24.77 -9.08 9.09
N SER A 217 24.36 -8.09 8.26
CA SER A 217 24.71 -7.95 6.84
C SER A 217 24.00 -8.83 5.81
N ALA A 218 22.72 -8.55 5.52
CA ALA A 218 22.19 -8.65 4.15
C ALA A 218 20.99 -7.72 3.98
N THR A 219 21.22 -6.48 3.55
CA THR A 219 20.15 -5.68 2.92
C THR A 219 19.60 -6.48 1.75
N PRO A 220 18.27 -6.62 1.59
CA PRO A 220 17.70 -7.11 0.34
C PRO A 220 18.25 -6.24 -0.77
N ARG A 221 18.95 -6.83 -1.72
CA ARG A 221 19.45 -6.10 -2.90
C ARG A 221 18.24 -5.44 -3.54
N ASP A 222 18.30 -4.14 -3.70
CA ASP A 222 17.37 -3.38 -4.51
C ASP A 222 17.32 -4.05 -5.89
N PHE A 223 16.26 -4.80 -6.15
CA PHE A 223 15.99 -5.32 -7.48
C PHE A 223 15.71 -4.11 -8.36
N ILE A 224 16.74 -3.70 -9.11
CA ILE A 224 16.65 -2.68 -10.15
C ILE A 224 15.71 -3.25 -11.20
N TYR A 225 14.51 -2.67 -11.32
CA TYR A 225 13.59 -3.00 -12.38
C TYR A 225 14.22 -2.71 -13.74
N PRO A 226 14.19 -3.61 -14.71
CA PRO A 226 14.51 -3.25 -16.08
C PRO A 226 13.40 -2.28 -16.54
N VAL A 227 13.78 -1.06 -16.84
CA VAL A 227 12.92 -0.11 -17.54
C VAL A 227 12.61 -0.74 -18.90
N ALA A 228 11.37 -1.16 -19.11
CA ALA A 228 10.91 -1.68 -20.39
C ALA A 228 11.01 -0.57 -21.44
N GLY A 229 11.86 -0.78 -22.44
CA GLY A 229 11.79 -0.11 -23.74
C GLY A 229 12.82 0.97 -24.03
N SER A 230 14.02 0.56 -24.42
CA SER A 230 14.70 1.21 -25.53
C SER A 230 15.22 0.10 -26.46
N SER A 231 14.49 -0.12 -27.54
CA SER A 231 14.98 -0.85 -28.70
C SER A 231 16.20 -0.07 -29.26
N ALA A 232 17.39 -0.50 -28.90
CA ALA A 232 18.60 -0.06 -29.55
C ALA A 232 18.61 -0.63 -30.98
N GLN A 233 18.22 0.19 -31.94
CA GLN A 233 18.55 -0.06 -33.34
C GLN A 233 20.07 -0.04 -33.46
N ALA A 234 20.63 -1.19 -33.86
CA ALA A 234 22.03 -1.31 -34.23
C ALA A 234 22.29 -0.42 -35.45
N LEU A 235 23.04 0.66 -35.24
CA LEU A 235 23.62 1.44 -36.32
C LEU A 235 24.83 0.64 -36.85
N SER A 236 24.67 0.11 -38.05
CA SER A 236 25.73 -0.46 -38.87
C SER A 236 26.71 0.66 -39.27
N THR A 237 27.92 0.56 -38.82
CA THR A 237 29.05 1.39 -39.29
C THR A 237 29.38 1.04 -40.72
N PRO A 238 29.51 2.01 -41.64
CA PRO A 238 30.06 1.77 -42.98
C PRO A 238 31.58 1.71 -42.91
N ALA A 239 32.16 0.74 -43.66
CA ALA A 239 33.58 0.55 -43.84
C ALA A 239 34.27 1.74 -44.56
N PRO A 240 35.56 2.03 -44.28
CA PRO A 240 36.28 3.13 -44.92
C PRO A 240 36.61 2.79 -46.36
N ARG A 241 36.29 3.68 -47.30
CA ARG A 241 36.75 3.63 -48.70
C ARG A 241 38.19 4.13 -48.76
N GLY A 242 39.01 3.27 -49.31
CA GLY A 242 40.41 3.57 -49.63
C GLY A 242 40.56 4.65 -50.70
N LEU A 243 41.64 5.37 -50.57
CA LEU A 243 42.20 6.33 -51.49
C LEU A 243 42.55 5.71 -52.85
N ARG A 244 42.08 6.34 -53.90
CA ARG A 244 42.85 6.62 -55.14
C ARG A 244 42.36 7.96 -55.72
#